data_536ef7e8d4f38e0880e4bbc145282ef9
#
_entry.id   536ef7e8d4f38e0880e4bbc145282ef9
#
_cell.length_a   1.000
_cell.length_b   1.000
_cell.length_c   1.000
_cell.angle_alpha   90.00
_cell.angle_beta   90.00
_cell.angle_gamma   90.00
#
_symmetry.space_group_name_H-M   'P 1'
#
loop_
_entity.id
_entity.type
_entity.pdbx_description
1 polymer ?
#
loop_
_entity_poly.entity_id
_entity_poly.type
_entity_poly.pdbx_seq_one_letter_code
_entity_poly.pdbx_strand_id
1 'polypeptide(L)'
;MQPGMIYAHSTALIKNLADDSMWKDICGIADRNLFILRADHFVKGILLENIILAETYKTFQKIDPDRYYVSQLSITLRNNNQHVEADMILVDKQKGESYLFEVKYSNQIVIDQTKHLRNTDFLEYIDENFGKVKSRLVLYTGASSKQNDVLYLNAATYLKRLSIVSNTPRPEIKQLLNENCNTSKPNLKTTSRKKPRKL
;
A
#
# COMPACT_ATOMS: atom_id res chain seq x y z
N MET A 1 12.27 -15.43 9.98
CA MET A 1 11.00 -16.18 10.20
C MET A 1 10.15 -16.03 8.92
N GLN A 2 9.48 -17.09 8.48
CA GLN A 2 8.66 -17.02 7.25
C GLN A 2 7.36 -16.25 7.55
N PRO A 3 6.88 -15.36 6.63
CA PRO A 3 5.68 -14.53 6.85
C PRO A 3 4.43 -15.34 7.22
N GLY A 4 4.24 -16.52 6.61
CA GLY A 4 3.13 -17.41 6.93
C GLY A 4 3.14 -17.95 8.36
N MET A 5 4.33 -18.17 8.93
CA MET A 5 4.46 -18.58 10.34
C MET A 5 4.11 -17.43 11.29
N ILE A 6 4.53 -16.20 10.98
CA ILE A 6 4.19 -15.03 11.78
C ILE A 6 2.67 -14.85 11.80
N TYR A 7 2.02 -14.96 10.64
CA TYR A 7 0.57 -14.88 10.55
C TYR A 7 -0.13 -15.98 11.36
N ALA A 8 0.30 -17.24 11.23
CA ALA A 8 -0.29 -18.35 11.97
C ALA A 8 -0.15 -18.18 13.49
N HIS A 9 1.02 -17.75 13.97
CA HIS A 9 1.24 -17.48 15.40
C HIS A 9 0.41 -16.31 15.91
N SER A 10 0.36 -15.20 15.17
CA SER A 10 -0.43 -14.04 15.55
C SER A 10 -1.92 -14.36 15.59
N THR A 11 -2.42 -15.12 14.60
CA THR A 11 -3.83 -15.54 14.55
C THR A 11 -4.17 -16.49 15.70
N ALA A 12 -3.29 -17.44 16.03
CA ALA A 12 -3.48 -18.35 17.16
C ALA A 12 -3.50 -17.58 18.49
N LEU A 13 -2.56 -16.63 18.67
CA LEU A 13 -2.50 -15.79 19.86
C LEU A 13 -3.78 -14.95 20.03
N ILE A 14 -4.24 -14.30 18.96
CA ILE A 14 -5.47 -13.51 18.97
C ILE A 14 -6.67 -14.36 19.33
N LYS A 15 -6.78 -15.57 18.77
CA LYS A 15 -7.87 -16.51 19.12
C LYS A 15 -7.83 -16.93 20.57
N ASN A 16 -6.64 -17.22 21.11
CA ASN A 16 -6.47 -17.60 22.51
C ASN A 16 -6.83 -16.42 23.44
N LEU A 17 -6.39 -15.22 23.14
CA LEU A 17 -6.76 -14.02 23.90
C LEU A 17 -8.28 -13.75 23.85
N ALA A 18 -8.91 -14.03 22.71
CA ALA A 18 -10.37 -13.86 22.56
C ALA A 18 -11.19 -14.90 23.34
N ASP A 19 -10.59 -16.01 23.76
CA ASP A 19 -11.22 -17.00 24.64
C ASP A 19 -11.14 -16.60 26.13
N ASP A 20 -10.24 -15.71 26.49
CA ASP A 20 -10.12 -15.18 27.84
C ASP A 20 -11.18 -14.07 28.10
N SER A 21 -11.84 -14.14 29.25
CA SER A 21 -12.86 -13.14 29.64
C SER A 21 -12.30 -11.72 29.78
N MET A 22 -11.00 -11.58 29.98
CA MET A 22 -10.30 -10.29 30.15
C MET A 22 -10.18 -9.48 28.85
N TRP A 23 -10.36 -10.07 27.66
CA TRP A 23 -10.20 -9.36 26.40
C TRP A 23 -11.17 -8.19 26.22
N LYS A 24 -12.37 -8.28 26.79
CA LYS A 24 -13.39 -7.21 26.77
C LYS A 24 -12.90 -5.96 27.48
N ASP A 25 -12.28 -6.15 28.63
CA ASP A 25 -11.78 -5.05 29.47
C ASP A 25 -10.54 -4.40 28.84
N ILE A 26 -9.70 -5.20 28.16
CA ILE A 26 -8.46 -4.69 27.51
C ILE A 26 -8.78 -3.95 26.22
N CYS A 27 -9.72 -4.44 25.40
CA CYS A 27 -9.95 -3.91 24.05
C CYS A 27 -11.19 -3.01 23.94
N GLY A 28 -12.05 -2.95 24.97
CA GLY A 28 -13.30 -2.17 24.95
C GLY A 28 -14.32 -2.62 23.88
N ILE A 29 -14.15 -3.82 23.32
CA ILE A 29 -15.00 -4.36 22.26
C ILE A 29 -15.95 -5.40 22.86
N ALA A 30 -17.25 -5.13 22.82
CA ALA A 30 -18.26 -6.01 23.38
C ALA A 30 -18.51 -7.29 22.55
N ASP A 31 -18.24 -7.24 21.23
CA ASP A 31 -18.43 -8.37 20.31
C ASP A 31 -17.10 -9.05 20.02
N ARG A 32 -16.97 -10.30 20.48
CA ARG A 32 -15.80 -11.17 20.29
C ARG A 32 -15.50 -11.41 18.79
N ASN A 33 -16.52 -11.64 17.98
CA ASN A 33 -16.32 -11.90 16.55
C ASN A 33 -15.79 -10.66 15.84
N LEU A 34 -16.27 -9.48 16.21
CA LEU A 34 -15.78 -8.22 15.69
C LEU A 34 -14.32 -7.96 16.12
N PHE A 35 -13.97 -8.30 17.37
CA PHE A 35 -12.59 -8.22 17.84
C PHE A 35 -11.66 -9.10 17.02
N ILE A 36 -11.99 -10.40 16.85
CA ILE A 36 -11.18 -11.34 16.08
C ILE A 36 -11.02 -10.85 14.63
N LEU A 37 -12.11 -10.38 14.01
CA LEU A 37 -12.08 -9.87 12.64
C LEU A 37 -11.17 -8.66 12.49
N ARG A 38 -11.24 -7.69 13.41
CA ARG A 38 -10.40 -6.49 13.40
C ARG A 38 -8.93 -6.82 13.62
N ALA A 39 -8.64 -7.71 14.58
CA ALA A 39 -7.28 -8.14 14.86
C ALA A 39 -6.66 -8.91 13.69
N ASP A 40 -7.41 -9.81 13.06
CA ASP A 40 -6.99 -10.52 11.85
C ASP A 40 -6.69 -9.54 10.69
N HIS A 41 -7.56 -8.55 10.49
CA HIS A 41 -7.39 -7.54 9.45
C HIS A 41 -6.12 -6.68 9.69
N PHE A 42 -5.90 -6.28 10.93
CA PHE A 42 -4.70 -5.54 11.34
C PHE A 42 -3.41 -6.34 11.10
N VAL A 43 -3.38 -7.61 11.53
CA VAL A 43 -2.22 -8.48 11.30
C VAL A 43 -1.94 -8.68 9.82
N LYS A 44 -2.97 -8.87 9.00
CA LYS A 44 -2.82 -8.98 7.54
C LYS A 44 -2.28 -7.70 6.92
N GLY A 45 -2.66 -6.52 7.42
CA GLY A 45 -2.11 -5.23 7.01
C GLY A 45 -0.60 -5.19 7.22
N ILE A 46 -0.15 -5.39 8.45
CA ILE A 46 1.28 -5.38 8.82
C ILE A 46 2.08 -6.40 7.99
N LEU A 47 1.54 -7.60 7.80
CA LEU A 47 2.22 -8.63 7.00
C LEU A 47 2.35 -8.23 5.54
N LEU A 48 1.33 -7.62 4.95
CA LEU A 48 1.36 -7.14 3.57
C LEU A 48 2.43 -6.06 3.39
N GLU A 49 2.49 -5.07 4.29
CA GLU A 49 3.51 -4.02 4.29
C GLU A 49 4.92 -4.63 4.34
N ASN A 50 5.18 -5.53 5.29
CA ASN A 50 6.48 -6.17 5.45
C ASN A 50 6.88 -7.02 4.24
N ILE A 51 5.94 -7.76 3.63
CA ILE A 51 6.20 -8.55 2.43
C ILE A 51 6.57 -7.62 1.26
N ILE A 52 5.81 -6.56 1.04
CA ILE A 52 6.06 -5.61 -0.05
C ILE A 52 7.42 -4.94 0.12
N LEU A 53 7.72 -4.44 1.32
CA LEU A 53 9.00 -3.82 1.63
C LEU A 53 10.17 -4.80 1.39
N ALA A 54 10.08 -6.02 1.93
CA ALA A 54 11.15 -7.01 1.83
C ALA A 54 11.38 -7.46 0.38
N GLU A 55 10.33 -7.72 -0.39
CA GLU A 55 10.47 -8.15 -1.78
C GLU A 55 10.96 -7.01 -2.69
N THR A 56 10.55 -5.76 -2.43
CA THR A 56 11.06 -4.59 -3.15
C THR A 56 12.54 -4.36 -2.85
N TYR A 57 12.94 -4.44 -1.57
CA TYR A 57 14.34 -4.37 -1.16
C TYR A 57 15.21 -5.42 -1.86
N LYS A 58 14.77 -6.69 -1.86
CA LYS A 58 15.50 -7.78 -2.52
C LYS A 58 15.65 -7.56 -4.03
N THR A 59 14.62 -6.99 -4.67
CA THR A 59 14.59 -6.80 -6.12
C THR A 59 15.48 -5.64 -6.57
N PHE A 60 15.58 -4.60 -5.77
CA PHE A 60 16.31 -3.37 -6.15
C PHE A 60 17.56 -3.15 -5.30
N GLN A 61 17.43 -2.82 -4.04
CA GLN A 61 18.55 -2.37 -3.22
C GLN A 61 19.57 -3.48 -2.97
N LYS A 62 19.13 -4.72 -2.80
CA LYS A 62 20.06 -5.84 -2.60
C LYS A 62 20.85 -6.17 -3.88
N ILE A 63 20.28 -5.92 -5.06
CA ILE A 63 20.92 -6.18 -6.36
C ILE A 63 21.88 -5.06 -6.73
N ASP A 64 21.45 -3.78 -6.56
CA ASP A 64 22.23 -2.61 -6.91
C ASP A 64 22.08 -1.53 -5.80
N PRO A 65 22.82 -1.66 -4.68
CA PRO A 65 22.72 -0.75 -3.53
C PRO A 65 23.25 0.65 -3.83
N ASP A 66 24.12 0.80 -4.81
CA ASP A 66 24.65 2.10 -5.22
C ASP A 66 23.60 2.92 -5.96
N ARG A 67 22.73 2.26 -6.70
CA ARG A 67 21.67 2.89 -7.46
C ARG A 67 20.38 3.02 -6.68
N TYR A 68 19.94 1.97 -5.99
CA TYR A 68 18.62 1.94 -5.36
C TYR A 68 18.68 2.06 -3.84
N TYR A 69 17.68 2.75 -3.30
CA TYR A 69 17.43 2.79 -1.86
C TYR A 69 15.97 2.47 -1.60
N VAL A 70 15.70 1.58 -0.65
CA VAL A 70 14.37 1.13 -0.24
C VAL A 70 14.27 1.15 1.27
N SER A 71 13.31 1.87 1.81
CA SER A 71 13.09 1.93 3.27
C SER A 71 11.63 2.30 3.58
N GLN A 72 11.22 2.08 4.81
CA GLN A 72 10.11 2.83 5.41
C GLN A 72 10.60 4.26 5.70
N LEU A 73 9.70 5.21 5.67
CA LEU A 73 10.01 6.60 5.97
C LEU A 73 9.00 7.16 6.97
N SER A 74 9.51 7.65 8.09
CA SER A 74 8.72 8.27 9.15
C SER A 74 9.49 9.49 9.64
N ILE A 75 8.89 10.67 9.50
CA ILE A 75 9.52 11.95 9.83
C ILE A 75 8.55 12.87 10.58
N THR A 76 9.11 13.79 11.34
CA THR A 76 8.36 14.92 11.90
C THR A 76 8.76 16.18 11.15
N LEU A 77 7.81 16.79 10.44
CA LEU A 77 8.01 18.00 9.67
C LEU A 77 8.28 19.19 10.60
N ARG A 78 9.35 19.94 10.33
CA ARG A 78 9.81 21.06 11.20
C ARG A 78 8.82 22.22 11.24
N ASN A 79 8.10 22.46 10.14
CA ASN A 79 7.25 23.63 9.98
C ASN A 79 6.01 23.61 10.90
N ASN A 80 5.46 22.44 11.19
CA ASN A 80 4.20 22.30 11.92
C ASN A 80 4.20 21.17 12.95
N ASN A 81 5.36 20.55 13.23
CA ASN A 81 5.51 19.38 14.09
C ASN A 81 4.58 18.21 13.69
N GLN A 82 4.15 18.17 12.44
CA GLN A 82 3.30 17.10 11.94
C GLN A 82 4.14 15.85 11.70
N HIS A 83 3.70 14.73 12.27
CA HIS A 83 4.26 13.43 11.97
C HIS A 83 3.65 12.91 10.66
N VAL A 84 4.51 12.57 9.72
CA VAL A 84 4.13 12.00 8.40
C VAL A 84 4.96 10.78 8.11
N GLU A 85 4.34 9.82 7.44
CA GLU A 85 4.97 8.56 7.11
C GLU A 85 4.60 8.10 5.70
N ALA A 86 5.46 7.32 5.10
CA ALA A 86 5.17 6.48 3.95
C ALA A 86 5.60 5.05 4.29
N ASP A 87 4.74 4.09 4.01
CA ASP A 87 5.00 2.68 4.31
C ASP A 87 6.23 2.18 3.57
N MET A 88 6.54 2.77 2.39
CA MET A 88 7.79 2.53 1.69
C MET A 88 8.17 3.71 0.78
N ILE A 89 9.47 4.03 0.73
CA ILE A 89 10.09 4.83 -0.32
C ILE A 89 11.03 3.97 -1.14
N LEU A 90 10.97 4.10 -2.46
CA LEU A 90 11.93 3.52 -3.40
C LEU A 90 12.57 4.65 -4.19
N VAL A 91 13.89 4.77 -4.12
CA VAL A 91 14.67 5.83 -4.77
C VAL A 91 15.59 5.25 -5.84
N ASP A 92 15.58 5.82 -7.04
CA ASP A 92 16.61 5.63 -8.07
C ASP A 92 17.60 6.80 -7.96
N LYS A 93 18.70 6.60 -7.24
CA LYS A 93 19.73 7.62 -6.97
C LYS A 93 20.38 8.11 -8.25
N GLN A 94 20.53 7.26 -9.27
CA GLN A 94 21.12 7.64 -10.55
C GLN A 94 20.22 8.58 -11.35
N LYS A 95 18.90 8.44 -11.21
CA LYS A 95 17.94 9.32 -11.89
C LYS A 95 17.51 10.51 -11.03
N GLY A 96 17.82 10.49 -9.72
CA GLY A 96 17.27 11.46 -8.77
C GLY A 96 15.75 11.39 -8.69
N GLU A 97 15.17 10.21 -8.79
CA GLU A 97 13.73 9.98 -8.77
C GLU A 97 13.32 9.16 -7.53
N SER A 98 12.23 9.56 -6.88
CA SER A 98 11.65 8.87 -5.75
C SER A 98 10.21 8.42 -6.04
N TYR A 99 9.81 7.33 -5.39
CA TYR A 99 8.50 6.69 -5.52
C TYR A 99 7.99 6.42 -4.11
N LEU A 100 6.83 6.97 -3.77
CA LEU A 100 6.23 6.86 -2.44
C LEU A 100 5.10 5.84 -2.46
N PHE A 101 5.08 4.98 -1.46
CA PHE A 101 4.10 3.90 -1.36
C PHE A 101 3.37 3.96 -0.04
N GLU A 102 2.07 3.75 -0.11
CA GLU A 102 1.17 3.42 0.98
C GLU A 102 0.66 2.01 0.75
N VAL A 103 0.56 1.18 1.76
CA VAL A 103 0.11 -0.21 1.65
C VAL A 103 -1.12 -0.42 2.51
N LYS A 104 -2.19 -0.93 1.92
CA LYS A 104 -3.46 -1.14 2.63
C LYS A 104 -4.04 -2.52 2.35
N TYR A 105 -4.30 -3.26 3.40
CA TYR A 105 -5.06 -4.49 3.30
C TYR A 105 -6.57 -4.16 3.24
N SER A 106 -7.00 -3.63 2.10
CA SER A 106 -8.37 -3.22 1.81
C SER A 106 -8.64 -3.35 0.32
N ASN A 107 -9.85 -3.68 -0.07
CA ASN A 107 -10.30 -3.70 -1.47
C ASN A 107 -11.01 -2.39 -1.88
N GLN A 108 -11.15 -1.44 -0.96
CA GLN A 108 -11.80 -0.15 -1.21
C GLN A 108 -10.78 0.98 -1.23
N ILE A 109 -11.03 1.95 -2.10
CA ILE A 109 -10.27 3.20 -2.16
C ILE A 109 -10.92 4.19 -1.21
N VAL A 110 -10.16 4.64 -0.20
CA VAL A 110 -10.58 5.67 0.75
C VAL A 110 -9.62 6.85 0.64
N ILE A 111 -10.15 8.06 0.51
CA ILE A 111 -9.36 9.29 0.29
C ILE A 111 -8.35 9.52 1.42
N ASP A 112 -8.73 9.24 2.66
CA ASP A 112 -7.86 9.40 3.83
C ASP A 112 -6.60 8.53 3.79
N GLN A 113 -6.62 7.43 3.02
CA GLN A 113 -5.44 6.56 2.83
C GLN A 113 -4.29 7.27 2.09
N THR A 114 -4.53 8.41 1.47
CA THR A 114 -3.54 9.14 0.67
C THR A 114 -3.15 10.49 1.26
N LYS A 115 -3.61 10.82 2.49
CA LYS A 115 -3.35 12.14 3.07
C LYS A 115 -1.85 12.46 3.20
N HIS A 116 -1.01 11.48 3.60
CA HIS A 116 0.43 11.64 3.71
C HIS A 116 1.07 11.79 2.33
N LEU A 117 0.64 11.00 1.35
CA LEU A 117 1.11 11.09 -0.04
C LEU A 117 0.73 12.40 -0.75
N ARG A 118 -0.17 13.21 -0.15
CA ARG A 118 -0.62 14.52 -0.69
C ARG A 118 -0.14 15.70 0.13
N ASN A 119 0.55 15.47 1.23
CA ASN A 119 1.09 16.52 2.07
C ASN A 119 2.22 17.25 1.33
N THR A 120 2.02 18.53 1.03
CA THR A 120 2.97 19.35 0.25
C THR A 120 4.32 19.45 0.93
N ASP A 121 4.35 19.75 2.23
CA ASP A 121 5.59 19.87 3.00
C ASP A 121 6.38 18.56 3.01
N PHE A 122 5.65 17.43 3.04
CA PHE A 122 6.27 16.10 2.96
C PHE A 122 6.87 15.84 1.58
N LEU A 123 6.15 16.20 0.52
CA LEU A 123 6.64 16.04 -0.86
C LEU A 123 7.86 16.93 -1.12
N GLU A 124 7.87 18.17 -0.64
CA GLU A 124 9.03 19.07 -0.71
C GLU A 124 10.23 18.47 0.03
N TYR A 125 10.03 17.96 1.25
CA TYR A 125 11.08 17.28 1.99
C TYR A 125 11.66 16.08 1.21
N ILE A 126 10.81 15.30 0.53
CA ILE A 126 11.26 14.16 -0.28
C ILE A 126 12.07 14.66 -1.50
N ASP A 127 11.57 15.67 -2.21
CA ASP A 127 12.25 16.22 -3.38
C ASP A 127 13.66 16.73 -3.03
N GLU A 128 13.84 17.36 -1.87
CA GLU A 128 15.11 17.87 -1.39
C GLU A 128 16.10 16.79 -0.95
N ASN A 129 15.62 15.72 -0.32
CA ASN A 129 16.49 14.74 0.36
C ASN A 129 16.67 13.43 -0.41
N PHE A 130 15.68 13.03 -1.23
CA PHE A 130 15.64 11.73 -1.90
C PHE A 130 15.50 11.82 -3.42
N GLY A 131 15.37 13.02 -3.96
CA GLY A 131 15.13 13.26 -5.38
C GLY A 131 13.65 13.35 -5.72
N LYS A 132 13.37 13.84 -6.93
CA LYS A 132 12.03 14.27 -7.37
C LYS A 132 10.99 13.15 -7.27
N VAL A 133 9.87 13.44 -6.60
CA VAL A 133 8.75 12.51 -6.51
C VAL A 133 8.15 12.25 -7.89
N LYS A 134 8.36 11.06 -8.41
CA LYS A 134 7.91 10.63 -9.74
C LYS A 134 6.50 10.04 -9.72
N SER A 135 6.21 9.26 -8.69
CA SER A 135 4.89 8.63 -8.52
C SER A 135 4.55 8.43 -7.05
N ARG A 136 3.26 8.54 -6.77
CA ARG A 136 2.65 8.23 -5.48
C ARG A 136 1.72 7.05 -5.68
N LEU A 137 1.91 6.01 -4.89
CA LEU A 137 1.27 4.71 -5.09
C LEU A 137 0.55 4.25 -3.84
N VAL A 138 -0.59 3.63 -4.02
CA VAL A 138 -1.27 2.85 -2.98
C VAL A 138 -1.31 1.40 -3.45
N LEU A 139 -0.67 0.52 -2.70
CA LEU A 139 -0.74 -0.92 -2.93
C LEU A 139 -1.86 -1.49 -2.05
N TYR A 140 -2.88 -2.09 -2.67
CA TYR A 140 -4.06 -2.58 -1.98
C TYR A 140 -4.60 -3.87 -2.60
N THR A 141 -5.64 -4.46 -2.03
CA THR A 141 -6.17 -5.73 -2.53
C THR A 141 -7.24 -5.60 -3.63
N GLY A 142 -7.65 -4.37 -3.97
CA GLY A 142 -8.64 -4.09 -5.01
C GLY A 142 -8.05 -4.02 -6.43
N ALA A 143 -8.88 -3.61 -7.39
CA ALA A 143 -8.49 -3.49 -8.80
C ALA A 143 -7.63 -2.25 -9.05
N SER A 144 -6.59 -2.37 -9.90
CA SER A 144 -5.72 -1.24 -10.24
C SER A 144 -6.48 -0.11 -10.92
N SER A 145 -6.19 1.14 -10.51
CA SER A 145 -6.80 2.35 -11.05
C SER A 145 -5.91 3.56 -10.82
N LYS A 146 -6.23 4.69 -11.44
CA LYS A 146 -5.54 5.96 -11.21
C LYS A 146 -6.57 7.03 -10.81
N GLN A 147 -6.32 7.72 -9.72
CA GLN A 147 -7.18 8.79 -9.23
C GLN A 147 -6.32 9.95 -8.69
N ASN A 148 -6.57 11.15 -9.18
CA ASN A 148 -5.95 12.38 -8.67
C ASN A 148 -4.44 12.27 -8.44
N ASP A 149 -3.67 11.87 -9.45
CA ASP A 149 -2.21 11.70 -9.44
C ASP A 149 -1.66 10.59 -8.50
N VAL A 150 -2.53 9.82 -7.88
CA VAL A 150 -2.16 8.61 -7.13
C VAL A 150 -2.50 7.38 -7.94
N LEU A 151 -1.53 6.49 -8.05
CA LEU A 151 -1.69 5.20 -8.71
C LEU A 151 -2.07 4.14 -7.69
N TYR A 152 -3.24 3.57 -7.84
CA TYR A 152 -3.71 2.43 -7.03
C TYR A 152 -3.37 1.14 -7.77
N LEU A 153 -2.53 0.31 -7.18
CA LEU A 153 -2.13 -0.97 -7.76
C LEU A 153 -2.58 -2.13 -6.90
N ASN A 154 -3.04 -3.20 -7.54
CA ASN A 154 -3.29 -4.44 -6.82
C ASN A 154 -1.97 -5.03 -6.30
N ALA A 155 -1.90 -5.27 -4.99
CA ALA A 155 -0.69 -5.73 -4.31
C ALA A 155 -0.17 -7.08 -4.84
N ALA A 156 -1.07 -8.02 -5.17
CA ALA A 156 -0.67 -9.30 -5.74
C ALA A 156 -0.08 -9.13 -7.16
N THR A 157 -0.65 -8.21 -7.95
CA THR A 157 -0.10 -7.87 -9.27
C THR A 157 1.27 -7.21 -9.15
N TYR A 158 1.47 -6.32 -8.17
CA TYR A 158 2.75 -5.70 -7.88
C TYR A 158 3.80 -6.76 -7.54
N LEU A 159 3.52 -7.67 -6.60
CA LEU A 159 4.41 -8.75 -6.19
C LEU A 159 4.74 -9.70 -7.35
N LYS A 160 3.76 -10.01 -8.20
CA LYS A 160 4.01 -10.81 -9.42
C LYS A 160 4.96 -10.10 -10.38
N ARG A 161 4.82 -8.78 -10.57
CA ARG A 161 5.74 -7.99 -11.40
C ARG A 161 7.13 -7.93 -10.78
N LEU A 162 7.25 -7.77 -9.46
CA LEU A 162 8.53 -7.83 -8.76
C LEU A 162 9.26 -9.15 -9.04
N SER A 163 8.57 -10.29 -8.99
CA SER A 163 9.19 -11.58 -9.28
C SER A 163 9.70 -11.72 -10.72
N ILE A 164 9.07 -11.03 -11.67
CA ILE A 164 9.54 -10.98 -13.06
C ILE A 164 10.77 -10.06 -13.18
N VAL A 165 10.69 -8.87 -12.59
CA VAL A 165 11.76 -7.86 -12.63
C VAL A 165 13.02 -8.34 -11.90
N SER A 166 12.90 -9.08 -10.81
CA SER A 166 14.03 -9.65 -10.05
C SER A 166 14.86 -10.65 -10.85
N ASN A 167 14.30 -11.23 -11.90
CA ASN A 167 15.01 -12.14 -12.80
C ASN A 167 15.68 -11.40 -13.98
N THR A 168 15.58 -10.07 -14.05
CA THR A 168 16.25 -9.28 -15.08
C THR A 168 17.64 -8.86 -14.62
N PRO A 169 18.65 -8.80 -15.52
CA PRO A 169 20.00 -8.38 -15.16
C PRO A 169 20.08 -6.92 -14.64
N ARG A 170 19.13 -6.09 -15.05
CA ARG A 170 19.02 -4.68 -14.61
C ARG A 170 17.55 -4.37 -14.35
N PRO A 171 17.10 -4.50 -13.12
CA PRO A 171 15.71 -4.17 -12.75
C PRO A 171 15.46 -2.67 -12.95
N GLU A 172 14.32 -2.33 -13.56
CA GLU A 172 13.90 -0.95 -13.75
C GLU A 172 12.53 -0.71 -13.10
N ILE A 173 12.40 0.35 -12.32
CA ILE A 173 11.16 0.68 -11.57
C ILE A 173 9.96 0.82 -12.51
N LYS A 174 10.16 1.41 -13.71
CA LYS A 174 9.11 1.55 -14.71
C LYS A 174 8.48 0.21 -15.15
N GLN A 175 9.20 -0.89 -15.04
CA GLN A 175 8.65 -2.23 -15.36
C GLN A 175 7.60 -2.70 -14.35
N LEU A 176 7.71 -2.23 -13.10
CA LEU A 176 6.68 -2.46 -12.07
C LEU A 176 5.43 -1.63 -12.32
N LEU A 177 5.62 -0.41 -12.79
CA LEU A 177 4.60 0.62 -12.87
C LEU A 177 3.94 0.68 -14.26
N ASN A 178 4.40 -0.09 -15.26
CA ASN A 178 3.84 -0.07 -16.60
C ASN A 178 2.33 -0.34 -16.56
N GLU A 179 1.62 0.75 -16.71
CA GLU A 179 0.17 0.85 -16.80
C GLU A 179 -0.31 0.35 -18.17
N ASN A 180 -0.33 -0.94 -18.41
CA ASN A 180 -1.36 -1.49 -19.28
C ASN A 180 -2.66 -1.60 -18.45
N CYS A 181 -3.05 -0.51 -17.80
CA CYS A 181 -4.41 -0.32 -17.37
C CYS A 181 -5.26 -0.14 -18.64
N ASN A 182 -5.78 -1.24 -19.15
CA ASN A 182 -6.96 -1.16 -20.01
C ASN A 182 -7.98 -0.33 -19.22
N THR A 183 -8.13 0.93 -19.62
CA THR A 183 -9.23 1.78 -19.19
C THR A 183 -10.52 1.19 -19.79
N SER A 184 -11.00 0.10 -19.23
CA SER A 184 -12.38 -0.29 -19.40
C SER A 184 -13.20 0.79 -18.71
N LYS A 185 -13.66 1.76 -19.51
CA LYS A 185 -14.69 2.72 -19.08
C LYS A 185 -15.81 1.90 -18.44
N PRO A 186 -16.28 2.25 -17.23
CA PRO A 186 -17.46 1.60 -16.69
C PRO A 186 -18.59 1.85 -17.68
N ASN A 187 -19.16 0.78 -18.25
CA ASN A 187 -20.37 0.82 -19.02
C ASN A 187 -21.50 1.34 -18.11
N LEU A 188 -21.71 2.63 -18.10
CA LEU A 188 -22.93 3.26 -17.61
C LEU A 188 -24.06 2.79 -18.52
N LYS A 189 -24.72 1.69 -18.15
CA LYS A 189 -26.00 1.31 -18.70
C LYS A 189 -27.00 2.42 -18.34
N THR A 190 -27.19 3.35 -19.27
CA THR A 190 -28.31 4.27 -19.25
C THR A 190 -29.59 3.45 -19.44
N THR A 191 -30.24 3.12 -18.33
CA THR A 191 -31.62 2.64 -18.36
C THR A 191 -32.52 3.78 -18.83
N SER A 192 -32.82 3.81 -20.13
CA SER A 192 -33.85 4.68 -20.70
C SER A 192 -35.21 4.29 -20.09
N ARG A 193 -35.69 5.11 -19.17
CA ARG A 193 -37.09 5.06 -18.71
C ARG A 193 -38.03 5.35 -19.87
N LYS A 194 -38.69 4.33 -20.37
CA LYS A 194 -39.85 4.48 -21.29
C LYS A 194 -40.95 5.23 -20.51
N LYS A 195 -41.34 6.41 -20.99
CA LYS A 195 -42.55 7.11 -20.54
C LYS A 195 -43.79 6.27 -20.83
N PRO A 196 -44.75 6.17 -19.89
CA PRO A 196 -46.03 5.53 -20.18
C PRO A 196 -46.84 6.39 -21.15
N ARG A 197 -47.37 5.76 -22.21
CA ARG A 197 -48.37 6.34 -23.08
C ARG A 197 -49.65 6.57 -22.29
N LYS A 198 -50.16 7.81 -22.29
CA LYS A 198 -51.52 8.12 -21.87
C LYS A 198 -52.50 7.64 -22.92
N LEU A 199 -53.51 6.88 -22.50
CA LEU A 199 -54.77 6.64 -23.15
C LEU A 199 -55.70 7.84 -22.92
#